data_bac8e12be75a41cedd75019e71da2248
#
_entry.id   bac8e12be75a41cedd75019e71da2248
#
_cell.length_a   1.000
_cell.length_b   1.000
_cell.length_c   1.000
_cell.angle_alpha   90.00
_cell.angle_beta   90.00
_cell.angle_gamma   90.00
#
_symmetry.space_group_name_H-M   'P 1'
#
loop_
_entity.id
_entity.type
_entity.pdbx_description
1 polymer ?
#
loop_
_entity_poly.entity_id
_entity_poly.type
_entity_poly.pdbx_seq_one_letter_code
_entity_poly.pdbx_strand_id
1 'polypeptide(L)'
;DRMGVGVKHDGEYMLLTGNQSGSVLIEYIFSQMKAQHKMPAHPVMFNTVVTSDLGEKIANKYGVECEKTLTGFKFIGEKVAKYEKTGEKQYVFGYEESYGSLIRPFVRDKDAPQACLMLAEAACYYKQQGKDLVDVLYGLYEELGYYEESQKSLTLAGKEGAEKIQSILSGLRNTQLEAI
;
A
#
# COMPACT_ATOMS: atom_id res chain seq x y z
N ASP A 1 -10.10 -2.75 9.23
CA ASP A 1 -9.03 -3.00 10.18
C ASP A 1 -7.65 -2.63 9.66
N ARG A 2 -6.72 -2.36 10.58
CA ARG A 2 -5.36 -1.91 10.29
C ARG A 2 -4.33 -2.69 11.08
N MET A 3 -3.13 -2.82 10.53
CA MET A 3 -2.04 -3.55 11.15
C MET A 3 -0.78 -2.68 11.19
N GLY A 4 -0.28 -2.37 12.38
CA GLY A 4 1.04 -1.77 12.58
C GLY A 4 2.13 -2.83 12.70
N VAL A 5 3.34 -2.50 12.26
CA VAL A 5 4.47 -3.44 12.21
C VAL A 5 5.70 -2.82 12.86
N GLY A 6 6.26 -3.55 13.82
CA GLY A 6 7.59 -3.28 14.38
C GLY A 6 8.54 -4.42 14.02
N VAL A 7 9.64 -4.11 13.38
CA VAL A 7 10.66 -5.07 12.94
C VAL A 7 11.93 -4.86 13.74
N LYS A 8 12.52 -5.92 14.25
CA LYS A 8 13.85 -5.83 14.87
C LYS A 8 14.91 -5.89 13.78
N HIS A 9 15.66 -4.80 13.63
CA HIS A 9 16.72 -4.63 12.66
C HIS A 9 17.96 -4.07 13.37
N ASP A 10 19.12 -4.67 13.18
CA ASP A 10 20.40 -4.29 13.80
C ASP A 10 20.33 -4.06 15.32
N GLY A 11 19.51 -4.87 16.00
CA GLY A 11 19.36 -4.83 17.46
C GLY A 11 18.28 -3.90 17.97
N GLU A 12 17.73 -3.00 17.15
CA GLU A 12 16.69 -2.03 17.51
C GLU A 12 15.37 -2.32 16.81
N TYR A 13 14.26 -1.76 17.33
CA TYR A 13 12.95 -1.89 16.70
C TYR A 13 12.66 -0.70 15.80
N MET A 14 12.40 -0.97 14.53
CA MET A 14 11.93 -0.01 13.55
C MET A 14 10.44 -0.19 13.29
N LEU A 15 9.68 0.92 13.34
CA LEU A 15 8.26 0.93 12.98
C LEU A 15 8.13 1.22 11.48
N LEU A 16 7.55 0.29 10.74
CA LEU A 16 7.27 0.50 9.32
C LEU A 16 6.00 1.34 9.15
N THR A 17 6.04 2.29 8.24
CA THR A 17 4.83 3.02 7.81
C THR A 17 3.89 2.11 7.02
N GLY A 18 2.65 2.55 6.77
CA GLY A 18 1.71 1.79 5.96
C GLY A 18 2.20 1.63 4.51
N ASN A 19 2.87 2.63 3.94
CA ASN A 19 3.51 2.54 2.64
C ASN A 19 4.64 1.49 2.63
N GLN A 20 5.48 1.48 3.65
CA GLN A 20 6.60 0.54 3.77
C GLN A 20 6.13 -0.90 3.99
N SER A 21 5.22 -1.13 4.92
CA SER A 21 4.66 -2.47 5.16
C SER A 21 3.86 -2.99 3.96
N GLY A 22 3.11 -2.11 3.28
CA GLY A 22 2.43 -2.42 2.04
C GLY A 22 3.41 -2.85 0.93
N SER A 23 4.51 -2.12 0.76
CA SER A 23 5.55 -2.45 -0.23
C SER A 23 6.19 -3.82 0.02
N VAL A 24 6.52 -4.14 1.28
CA VAL A 24 7.04 -5.46 1.66
C VAL A 24 6.02 -6.58 1.39
N LEU A 25 4.73 -6.34 1.70
CA LEU A 25 3.66 -7.30 1.39
C LEU A 25 3.50 -7.53 -0.12
N ILE A 26 3.53 -6.46 -0.93
CA ILE A 26 3.44 -6.56 -2.39
C ILE A 26 4.59 -7.40 -2.95
N GLU A 27 5.82 -7.09 -2.55
CA GLU A 27 7.01 -7.83 -2.98
C GLU A 27 6.90 -9.31 -2.63
N TYR A 28 6.54 -9.62 -1.37
CA TYR A 28 6.39 -11.00 -0.94
C TYR A 28 5.29 -11.73 -1.73
N ILE A 29 4.08 -11.18 -1.74
CA ILE A 29 2.92 -11.83 -2.37
C ILE A 29 3.17 -12.07 -3.85
N PHE A 30 3.63 -11.07 -4.59
CA PHE A 30 3.77 -11.18 -6.05
C PHE A 30 4.98 -12.03 -6.45
N SER A 31 6.09 -11.98 -5.69
CA SER A 31 7.21 -12.88 -5.92
C SER A 31 6.81 -14.35 -5.73
N GLN A 32 6.03 -14.66 -4.67
CA GLN A 32 5.54 -16.01 -4.42
C GLN A 32 4.50 -16.45 -5.46
N MET A 33 3.58 -15.58 -5.85
CA MET A 33 2.61 -15.88 -6.92
C MET A 33 3.32 -16.20 -8.23
N LYS A 34 4.36 -15.44 -8.58
CA LYS A 34 5.17 -15.68 -9.79
C LYS A 34 5.96 -16.99 -9.69
N ALA A 35 6.65 -17.22 -8.58
CA ALA A 35 7.44 -18.44 -8.35
C ALA A 35 6.59 -19.71 -8.40
N GLN A 36 5.34 -19.64 -7.94
CA GLN A 36 4.40 -20.75 -7.91
C GLN A 36 3.54 -20.85 -9.16
N HIS A 37 3.75 -20.02 -10.19
CA HIS A 37 2.92 -19.94 -11.41
C HIS A 37 1.43 -19.72 -11.13
N LYS A 38 1.12 -18.94 -10.07
CA LYS A 38 -0.25 -18.63 -9.63
C LYS A 38 -0.70 -17.20 -9.99
N MET A 39 0.13 -16.45 -10.71
CA MET A 39 -0.28 -15.12 -11.19
C MET A 39 -1.40 -15.28 -12.21
N PRO A 40 -2.55 -14.60 -12.04
CA PRO A 40 -3.65 -14.67 -13.00
C PRO A 40 -3.28 -13.97 -14.31
N ALA A 41 -4.12 -14.14 -15.35
CA ALA A 41 -3.84 -13.61 -16.68
C ALA A 41 -3.89 -12.07 -16.74
N HIS A 42 -4.81 -11.46 -16.00
CA HIS A 42 -5.00 -10.00 -15.94
C HIS A 42 -4.98 -9.51 -14.49
N PRO A 43 -3.82 -9.60 -13.80
CA PRO A 43 -3.74 -9.26 -12.39
C PRO A 43 -3.85 -7.76 -12.18
N VAL A 44 -4.64 -7.35 -11.18
CA VAL A 44 -4.78 -5.95 -10.79
C VAL A 44 -4.67 -5.81 -9.27
N MET A 45 -3.92 -4.80 -8.85
CA MET A 45 -3.94 -4.32 -7.47
C MET A 45 -4.52 -2.90 -7.39
N PHE A 46 -4.93 -2.51 -6.20
CA PHE A 46 -5.47 -1.17 -5.93
C PHE A 46 -4.72 -0.48 -4.81
N ASN A 47 -4.49 0.80 -4.97
CA ASN A 47 -4.10 1.71 -3.90
C ASN A 47 -4.83 3.05 -4.04
N THR A 48 -4.50 4.04 -3.21
CA THR A 48 -5.15 5.34 -3.26
C THR A 48 -4.23 6.39 -3.89
N VAL A 49 -4.82 7.50 -4.33
CA VAL A 49 -4.08 8.64 -4.93
C VAL A 49 -3.08 9.30 -3.97
N VAL A 50 -3.16 9.01 -2.66
CA VAL A 50 -2.24 9.50 -1.63
C VAL A 50 -1.26 8.42 -1.13
N THR A 51 -1.35 7.21 -1.68
CA THR A 51 -0.44 6.10 -1.37
C THR A 51 0.84 6.24 -2.21
N SER A 52 1.98 5.83 -1.65
CA SER A 52 3.29 5.88 -2.33
C SER A 52 3.28 5.18 -3.70
N ASP A 53 4.03 5.74 -4.65
CA ASP A 53 4.23 5.13 -5.96
C ASP A 53 5.17 3.91 -5.94
N LEU A 54 5.88 3.67 -4.84
CA LEU A 54 6.74 2.49 -4.70
C LEU A 54 5.97 1.19 -4.91
N GLY A 55 4.77 1.07 -4.30
CA GLY A 55 3.93 -0.11 -4.48
C GLY A 55 3.53 -0.37 -5.93
N GLU A 56 3.25 0.68 -6.70
CA GLU A 56 2.97 0.58 -8.13
C GLU A 56 4.20 0.08 -8.91
N LYS A 57 5.40 0.61 -8.60
CA LYS A 57 6.63 0.13 -9.24
C LYS A 57 6.91 -1.34 -8.95
N ILE A 58 6.70 -1.77 -7.71
CA ILE A 58 6.83 -3.19 -7.35
C ILE A 58 5.82 -4.03 -8.12
N ALA A 59 4.56 -3.61 -8.21
CA ALA A 59 3.54 -4.33 -8.97
C ALA A 59 3.92 -4.48 -10.45
N ASN A 60 4.37 -3.42 -11.07
CA ASN A 60 4.80 -3.40 -12.47
C ASN A 60 5.96 -4.36 -12.73
N LYS A 61 6.91 -4.53 -11.80
CA LYS A 61 8.00 -5.52 -11.85
C LYS A 61 7.47 -6.95 -12.02
N TYR A 62 6.30 -7.23 -11.48
CA TYR A 62 5.64 -8.54 -11.55
C TYR A 62 4.56 -8.64 -12.64
N GLY A 63 4.39 -7.60 -13.46
CA GLY A 63 3.34 -7.55 -14.49
C GLY A 63 1.93 -7.38 -13.93
N VAL A 64 1.81 -6.84 -12.72
CA VAL A 64 0.54 -6.52 -12.07
C VAL A 64 0.19 -5.07 -12.34
N GLU A 65 -0.98 -4.81 -12.90
CA GLU A 65 -1.50 -3.46 -13.10
C GLU A 65 -1.86 -2.83 -11.75
N CYS A 66 -1.53 -1.56 -11.55
CA CYS A 66 -1.95 -0.80 -10.37
C CYS A 66 -2.98 0.25 -10.77
N GLU A 67 -4.19 0.19 -10.20
CA GLU A 67 -5.20 1.22 -10.36
C GLU A 67 -5.33 2.04 -9.07
N LYS A 68 -5.29 3.36 -9.21
CA LYS A 68 -5.49 4.27 -8.07
C LYS A 68 -6.96 4.62 -7.89
N THR A 69 -7.39 4.68 -6.63
CA THR A 69 -8.73 5.11 -6.24
C THR A 69 -8.67 6.37 -5.38
N LEU A 70 -9.80 6.98 -5.13
CA LEU A 70 -9.91 7.97 -4.06
C LEU A 70 -9.67 7.30 -2.71
N THR A 71 -9.29 8.11 -1.71
CA THR A 71 -9.09 7.65 -0.32
C THR A 71 -10.35 7.06 0.25
N GLY A 72 -10.23 5.88 0.83
CA GLY A 72 -11.32 5.12 1.43
C GLY A 72 -11.50 3.76 0.77
N PHE A 73 -11.36 2.70 1.58
CA PHE A 73 -11.34 1.31 1.08
C PHE A 73 -12.64 0.90 0.35
N LYS A 74 -13.75 1.61 0.57
CA LYS A 74 -15.00 1.41 -0.18
C LYS A 74 -14.81 1.51 -1.69
N PHE A 75 -13.95 2.42 -2.17
CA PHE A 75 -13.68 2.58 -3.60
C PHE A 75 -12.86 1.41 -4.16
N ILE A 76 -11.95 0.85 -3.35
CA ILE A 76 -11.26 -0.40 -3.70
C ILE A 76 -12.29 -1.54 -3.73
N GLY A 77 -13.16 -1.67 -2.72
CA GLY A 77 -14.22 -2.67 -2.67
C GLY A 77 -15.19 -2.60 -3.87
N GLU A 78 -15.55 -1.41 -4.32
CA GLU A 78 -16.35 -1.21 -5.53
C GLU A 78 -15.64 -1.72 -6.80
N LYS A 79 -14.34 -1.44 -6.95
CA LYS A 79 -13.53 -1.94 -8.06
C LYS A 79 -13.42 -3.46 -8.04
N VAL A 80 -13.16 -4.05 -6.87
CA VAL A 80 -13.14 -5.51 -6.69
C VAL A 80 -14.46 -6.13 -7.14
N ALA A 81 -15.61 -5.60 -6.66
CA ALA A 81 -16.93 -6.10 -7.02
C ALA A 81 -17.21 -5.95 -8.55
N LYS A 82 -16.77 -4.86 -9.16
CA LYS A 82 -16.86 -4.66 -10.61
C LYS A 82 -16.13 -5.77 -11.35
N TYR A 83 -14.86 -6.02 -11.03
CA TYR A 83 -14.05 -6.99 -11.76
C TYR A 83 -14.43 -8.44 -11.47
N GLU A 84 -14.93 -8.76 -10.29
CA GLU A 84 -15.55 -10.07 -10.04
C GLU A 84 -16.78 -10.31 -10.93
N LYS A 85 -17.56 -9.27 -11.18
CA LYS A 85 -18.76 -9.38 -12.02
C LYS A 85 -18.42 -9.42 -13.51
N THR A 86 -17.44 -8.65 -13.97
CA THR A 86 -17.12 -8.54 -15.40
C THR A 86 -16.09 -9.58 -15.86
N GLY A 87 -15.24 -10.08 -14.96
CA GLY A 87 -14.13 -10.95 -15.30
C GLY A 87 -12.98 -10.28 -16.06
N GLU A 88 -13.03 -8.95 -16.27
CA GLU A 88 -12.02 -8.21 -17.03
C GLU A 88 -10.63 -8.30 -16.39
N LYS A 89 -10.55 -8.23 -15.07
CA LYS A 89 -9.30 -8.29 -14.31
C LYS A 89 -9.47 -9.13 -13.06
N GLN A 90 -8.37 -9.66 -12.54
CA GLN A 90 -8.35 -10.48 -11.33
C GLN A 90 -7.65 -9.73 -10.22
N TYR A 91 -8.36 -9.48 -9.15
CA TYR A 91 -7.82 -8.84 -7.94
C TYR A 91 -6.73 -9.70 -7.30
N VAL A 92 -5.60 -9.10 -6.99
CA VAL A 92 -4.48 -9.79 -6.34
C VAL A 92 -4.03 -9.14 -5.03
N PHE A 93 -4.24 -7.83 -4.85
CA PHE A 93 -3.93 -7.11 -3.61
C PHE A 93 -4.54 -5.70 -3.62
N GLY A 94 -4.79 -5.14 -2.43
CA GLY A 94 -5.17 -3.74 -2.26
C GLY A 94 -4.73 -3.20 -0.91
N TYR A 95 -4.28 -1.93 -0.88
CA TYR A 95 -3.84 -1.31 0.36
C TYR A 95 -3.96 0.21 0.35
N GLU A 96 -3.91 0.78 1.56
CA GLU A 96 -3.85 2.22 1.82
C GLU A 96 -2.62 2.54 2.68
N GLU A 97 -2.07 3.73 2.53
CA GLU A 97 -0.95 4.25 3.34
C GLU A 97 -1.26 4.28 4.84
N SER A 98 -2.54 4.28 5.18
CA SER A 98 -3.06 4.28 6.56
C SER A 98 -3.11 2.89 7.19
N TYR A 99 -2.18 1.99 6.83
CA TYR A 99 -1.99 0.65 7.39
C TYR A 99 -3.08 -0.38 7.07
N GLY A 100 -3.99 -0.08 6.18
CA GLY A 100 -5.05 -0.99 5.78
C GLY A 100 -4.70 -1.79 4.54
N SER A 101 -4.92 -3.10 4.54
CA SER A 101 -4.72 -3.95 3.38
C SER A 101 -5.74 -5.07 3.29
N LEU A 102 -5.92 -5.60 2.08
CA LEU A 102 -6.77 -6.75 1.79
C LEU A 102 -6.00 -7.68 0.84
N ILE A 103 -5.77 -8.93 1.26
CA ILE A 103 -5.03 -9.92 0.47
C ILE A 103 -6.01 -10.73 -0.41
N ARG A 104 -7.11 -11.18 0.16
CA ARG A 104 -8.14 -11.97 -0.53
C ARG A 104 -9.51 -11.29 -0.42
N PRO A 105 -10.27 -11.19 -1.52
CA PRO A 105 -11.47 -10.37 -1.59
C PRO A 105 -12.75 -11.03 -1.04
N PHE A 106 -12.64 -12.02 -0.16
CA PHE A 106 -13.82 -12.61 0.48
C PHE A 106 -14.54 -11.67 1.47
N VAL A 107 -13.88 -10.60 1.87
CA VAL A 107 -14.48 -9.41 2.50
C VAL A 107 -14.28 -8.19 1.59
N ARG A 108 -15.00 -7.08 1.86
CA ARG A 108 -14.97 -5.89 0.99
C ARG A 108 -14.32 -4.68 1.63
N ASP A 109 -13.62 -4.90 2.71
CA ASP A 109 -12.85 -3.88 3.43
C ASP A 109 -11.53 -4.46 3.91
N LYS A 110 -10.68 -3.63 4.48
CA LYS A 110 -9.39 -4.00 5.07
C LYS A 110 -9.55 -5.17 6.05
N ASP A 111 -8.62 -6.09 5.99
CA ASP A 111 -8.63 -7.27 6.85
C ASP A 111 -7.26 -7.46 7.52
N ALA A 112 -7.13 -7.01 8.77
CA ALA A 112 -5.91 -7.12 9.54
C ALA A 112 -5.50 -8.58 9.83
N PRO A 113 -6.40 -9.54 10.13
CA PRO A 113 -6.04 -10.95 10.26
C PRO A 113 -5.31 -11.52 9.05
N GLN A 114 -5.79 -11.24 7.82
CA GLN A 114 -5.08 -11.65 6.61
C GLN A 114 -3.70 -11.01 6.51
N ALA A 115 -3.61 -9.71 6.81
CA ALA A 115 -2.36 -8.97 6.75
C ALA A 115 -1.33 -9.49 7.77
N CYS A 116 -1.76 -9.76 9.01
CA CYS A 116 -0.90 -10.33 10.04
C CYS A 116 -0.36 -11.71 9.64
N LEU A 117 -1.23 -12.59 9.13
CA LEU A 117 -0.81 -13.92 8.68
C LEU A 117 0.21 -13.81 7.55
N MET A 118 -0.08 -13.00 6.54
CA MET A 118 0.79 -12.85 5.38
C MET A 118 2.13 -12.21 5.72
N LEU A 119 2.13 -11.23 6.63
CA LEU A 119 3.38 -10.60 7.07
C LEU A 119 4.23 -11.54 7.93
N ALA A 120 3.62 -12.35 8.78
CA ALA A 120 4.32 -13.37 9.55
C ALA A 120 4.96 -14.43 8.62
N GLU A 121 4.23 -14.85 7.60
CA GLU A 121 4.75 -15.76 6.57
C GLU A 121 5.92 -15.13 5.80
N ALA A 122 5.79 -13.87 5.38
CA ALA A 122 6.87 -13.12 4.73
C ALA A 122 8.12 -13.02 5.63
N ALA A 123 7.94 -12.68 6.91
CA ALA A 123 9.04 -12.60 7.87
C ALA A 123 9.75 -13.95 8.03
N CYS A 124 9.02 -15.05 8.13
CA CYS A 124 9.59 -16.39 8.19
C CYS A 124 10.35 -16.75 6.90
N TYR A 125 9.80 -16.44 5.75
CA TYR A 125 10.41 -16.70 4.44
C TYR A 125 11.74 -15.95 4.27
N TYR A 126 11.76 -14.65 4.56
CA TYR A 126 12.98 -13.86 4.42
C TYR A 126 14.01 -14.19 5.50
N LYS A 127 13.58 -14.53 6.71
CA LYS A 127 14.49 -14.98 7.78
C LYS A 127 15.27 -16.24 7.39
N GLN A 128 14.68 -17.17 6.66
CA GLN A 128 15.38 -18.34 6.12
C GLN A 128 16.49 -17.97 5.12
N GLN A 129 16.43 -16.76 4.56
CA GLN A 129 17.43 -16.20 3.65
C GLN A 129 18.41 -15.25 4.36
N GLY A 130 18.37 -15.18 5.70
CA GLY A 130 19.21 -14.31 6.52
C GLY A 130 18.82 -12.83 6.45
N LYS A 131 17.58 -12.51 6.07
CA LYS A 131 17.05 -11.15 5.93
C LYS A 131 15.90 -10.92 6.90
N ASP A 132 15.76 -9.70 7.39
CA ASP A 132 14.54 -9.22 8.01
C ASP A 132 13.69 -8.38 7.01
N LEU A 133 12.54 -7.87 7.44
CA LEU A 133 11.65 -7.11 6.56
C LEU A 133 12.18 -5.71 6.21
N VAL A 134 13.09 -5.15 7.01
CA VAL A 134 13.77 -3.88 6.71
C VAL A 134 14.81 -4.08 5.63
N ASP A 135 15.56 -5.20 5.66
CA ASP A 135 16.48 -5.56 4.58
C ASP A 135 15.76 -5.69 3.23
N VAL A 136 14.55 -6.27 3.26
CA VAL A 136 13.71 -6.38 2.05
C VAL A 136 13.32 -4.98 1.54
N LEU A 137 12.88 -4.10 2.45
CA LEU A 137 12.51 -2.73 2.09
C LEU A 137 13.70 -1.96 1.51
N TYR A 138 14.88 -2.07 2.11
CA TYR A 138 16.09 -1.42 1.62
C TYR A 138 16.51 -1.96 0.25
N GLY A 139 16.40 -3.27 0.02
CA GLY A 139 16.62 -3.85 -1.30
C GLY A 139 15.66 -3.30 -2.37
N LEU A 140 14.40 -3.04 -2.00
CA LEU A 140 13.45 -2.38 -2.90
C LEU A 140 13.84 -0.93 -3.20
N TYR A 141 14.35 -0.19 -2.21
CA TYR A 141 14.87 1.17 -2.44
C TYR A 141 16.10 1.18 -3.33
N GLU A 142 17.01 0.23 -3.18
CA GLU A 142 18.17 0.09 -4.06
C GLU A 142 17.77 -0.23 -5.51
N GLU A 143 16.78 -1.08 -5.69
CA GLU A 143 16.32 -1.52 -7.02
C GLU A 143 15.45 -0.47 -7.73
N LEU A 144 14.53 0.18 -7.01
CA LEU A 144 13.44 0.98 -7.58
C LEU A 144 13.53 2.48 -7.29
N GLY A 145 14.46 2.88 -6.44
CA GLY A 145 14.65 4.24 -5.95
C GLY A 145 14.10 4.43 -4.53
N TYR A 146 14.66 5.41 -3.82
CA TYR A 146 14.24 5.76 -2.47
C TYR A 146 12.94 6.55 -2.50
N TYR A 147 12.03 6.18 -1.61
CA TYR A 147 10.72 6.83 -1.44
C TYR A 147 10.58 7.28 0.01
N GLU A 148 10.38 8.56 0.21
CA GLU A 148 10.07 9.16 1.49
C GLU A 148 8.80 10.01 1.37
N GLU A 149 7.81 9.68 2.15
CA GLU A 149 6.56 10.41 2.23
C GLU A 149 6.42 11.05 3.61
N SER A 150 5.89 12.26 3.62
CA SER A 150 5.54 12.94 4.86
C SER A 150 4.09 13.42 4.83
N GLN A 151 3.49 13.53 6.00
CA GLN A 151 2.13 14.04 6.16
C GLN A 151 2.12 15.15 7.19
N LYS A 152 1.51 16.28 6.82
CA LYS A 152 1.23 17.36 7.76
C LYS A 152 -0.27 17.48 7.98
N SER A 153 -0.71 17.23 9.21
CA SER A 153 -2.11 17.40 9.60
C SER A 153 -2.32 18.80 10.19
N LEU A 154 -3.41 19.44 9.76
CA LEU A 154 -3.84 20.73 10.28
C LEU A 154 -5.23 20.59 10.90
N THR A 155 -5.34 20.81 12.21
CA THR A 155 -6.61 20.79 12.93
C THR A 155 -6.95 22.19 13.40
N LEU A 156 -8.04 22.75 12.90
CA LEU A 156 -8.56 24.04 13.30
C LEU A 156 -9.99 23.86 13.82
N ALA A 157 -10.24 24.33 15.04
CA ALA A 157 -11.52 24.15 15.72
C ALA A 157 -12.58 25.16 15.24
N GLY A 158 -13.84 24.76 15.34
CA GLY A 158 -14.99 25.64 15.13
C GLY A 158 -15.27 25.97 13.65
N LYS A 159 -16.29 26.80 13.43
CA LYS A 159 -16.73 27.21 12.10
C LYS A 159 -15.66 27.98 11.32
N GLU A 160 -15.02 28.93 11.99
CA GLU A 160 -13.93 29.72 11.40
C GLU A 160 -12.74 28.85 10.97
N GLY A 161 -12.42 27.82 11.77
CA GLY A 161 -11.40 26.84 11.45
C GLY A 161 -11.74 26.05 10.17
N ALA A 162 -12.98 25.60 10.05
CA ALA A 162 -13.45 24.89 8.86
C ALA A 162 -13.39 25.79 7.60
N GLU A 163 -13.85 27.05 7.70
CA GLU A 163 -13.77 28.02 6.62
C GLU A 163 -12.32 28.29 6.20
N LYS A 164 -11.41 28.40 7.17
CA LYS A 164 -9.98 28.59 6.89
C LYS A 164 -9.35 27.38 6.18
N ILE A 165 -9.69 26.17 6.60
CA ILE A 165 -9.24 24.93 5.91
C ILE A 165 -9.71 24.94 4.45
N GLN A 166 -10.98 25.25 4.20
CA GLN A 166 -11.53 25.32 2.82
C GLN A 166 -10.82 26.38 1.99
N SER A 167 -10.52 27.56 2.58
CA SER A 167 -9.77 28.61 1.90
C SER A 167 -8.35 28.16 1.52
N ILE A 168 -7.64 27.48 2.44
CA ILE A 168 -6.30 26.94 2.18
C ILE A 168 -6.35 25.91 1.03
N LEU A 169 -7.28 24.95 1.10
CA LEU A 169 -7.43 23.92 0.07
C LEU A 169 -7.79 24.53 -1.31
N SER A 170 -8.65 25.54 -1.33
CA SER A 170 -8.98 26.26 -2.55
C SER A 170 -7.78 27.01 -3.11
N GLY A 171 -7.01 27.66 -2.27
CA GLY A 171 -5.76 28.33 -2.66
C GLY A 171 -4.78 27.35 -3.29
N LEU A 172 -4.54 26.21 -2.64
CA LEU A 172 -3.62 25.17 -3.16
C LEU A 172 -4.06 24.60 -4.51
N ARG A 173 -5.37 24.40 -4.74
CA ARG A 173 -5.89 23.95 -6.04
C ARG A 173 -5.67 24.95 -7.16
N ASN A 174 -5.65 26.24 -6.85
CA ASN A 174 -5.50 27.31 -7.82
C ASN A 174 -4.05 27.78 -7.99
N THR A 175 -3.13 27.26 -7.21
CA THR A 175 -1.71 27.58 -7.29
C THR A 175 -1.01 26.53 -8.14
N GLN A 176 -0.32 26.95 -9.22
CA GLN A 176 0.66 26.09 -9.88
C GLN A 176 1.82 25.91 -8.91
N LEU A 177 1.93 24.71 -8.34
CA LEU A 177 3.11 24.32 -7.56
C LEU A 177 4.25 24.09 -8.56
N GLU A 178 5.26 24.95 -8.53
CA GLU A 178 6.54 24.64 -9.18
C GLU A 178 7.12 23.42 -8.47
N ALA A 179 7.65 22.48 -9.23
CA ALA A 179 8.34 21.33 -8.67
C ALA A 179 9.52 21.82 -7.82
N ILE A 180 9.59 21.34 -6.57
CA ILE A 180 10.73 21.58 -5.69
C ILE A 180 11.89 20.69 -6.13
#